data_f779abea9dca7391e930624de4fd19f0
#
_entry.id   f779abea9dca7391e930624de4fd19f0
#
_cell.length_a   1.000
_cell.length_b   1.000
_cell.length_c   1.000
_cell.angle_alpha   90.00
_cell.angle_beta   90.00
_cell.angle_gamma   90.00
#
_symmetry.space_group_name_H-M   'P 1'
#
loop_
_entity.id
_entity.type
_entity.pdbx_description
1 polymer ?
#
loop_
_entity_poly.entity_id
_entity_poly.type
_entity_poly.pdbx_seq_one_letter_code
_entity_poly.pdbx_strand_id
1 'polypeptide(L)'
;LTVAALLGSLVGFERERLLWSAGIRTHMLVSVGACLFMIVSAYGFQRSTQLPHVVLDPSRVAAQVVSGVGFLGAGSILLRGGTVRGLTTAASIWAVAALGLAAGGGLFFAAAVSTAIILGILAGLKPFERAYRARVQSCSFRFRCERGAVSIEDLQKILRVRSGQIKRVHVTPADDGGDETFVHLTRVSEADIRACASRLEEAPGVHRVKVIRKRQIVAESD
;
A
#
# COMPACT_ATOMS: atom_id res chain seq x y z
N LEU A 1 -8.55 29.10 -7.37
CA LEU A 1 -7.34 28.69 -6.68
C LEU A 1 -7.59 28.25 -5.24
N THR A 2 -8.34 29.03 -4.44
CA THR A 2 -8.65 28.67 -3.02
C THR A 2 -9.39 27.34 -2.91
N VAL A 3 -10.38 27.09 -3.79
CA VAL A 3 -11.09 25.82 -3.84
C VAL A 3 -10.11 24.66 -4.12
N ALA A 4 -9.21 24.82 -5.09
CA ALA A 4 -8.19 23.80 -5.40
C ALA A 4 -7.27 23.52 -4.19
N ALA A 5 -6.85 24.59 -3.48
CA ALA A 5 -6.06 24.45 -2.27
C ALA A 5 -6.81 23.67 -1.17
N LEU A 6 -8.09 23.99 -0.94
CA LEU A 6 -8.92 23.30 0.04
C LEU A 6 -9.11 21.82 -0.30
N LEU A 7 -9.49 21.50 -1.55
CA LEU A 7 -9.69 20.11 -1.99
C LEU A 7 -8.39 19.31 -1.91
N GLY A 8 -7.26 19.90 -2.34
CA GLY A 8 -5.93 19.29 -2.23
C GLY A 8 -5.52 19.08 -0.77
N SER A 9 -5.82 20.03 0.13
CA SER A 9 -5.51 19.90 1.55
C SER A 9 -6.31 18.79 2.23
N LEU A 10 -7.59 18.60 1.88
CA LEU A 10 -8.43 17.53 2.43
C LEU A 10 -7.85 16.14 2.11
N VAL A 11 -7.46 15.93 0.84
CA VAL A 11 -6.83 14.67 0.44
C VAL A 11 -5.47 14.51 1.12
N GLY A 12 -4.66 15.58 1.14
CA GLY A 12 -3.34 15.59 1.75
C GLY A 12 -3.36 15.34 3.26
N PHE A 13 -4.38 15.85 3.97
CA PHE A 13 -4.56 15.62 5.41
C PHE A 13 -4.73 14.14 5.75
N GLU A 14 -5.58 13.42 4.99
CA GLU A 14 -5.75 11.98 5.20
C GLU A 14 -4.44 11.21 4.94
N ARG A 15 -3.61 11.68 4.01
CA ARG A 15 -2.31 11.09 3.71
C ARG A 15 -1.27 11.37 4.81
N GLU A 16 -1.20 12.61 5.29
CA GLU A 16 -0.26 13.02 6.33
C GLU A 16 -0.55 12.33 7.67
N ARG A 17 -1.83 12.24 8.06
CA ARG A 17 -2.26 11.51 9.27
C ARG A 17 -1.76 10.07 9.32
N LEU A 18 -1.44 9.48 8.18
CA LEU A 18 -0.99 8.10 8.06
C LEU A 18 0.52 7.97 7.82
N LEU A 19 1.26 9.06 7.95
CA LEU A 19 2.72 9.14 7.75
C LEU A 19 3.18 8.64 6.35
N TRP A 20 2.41 8.97 5.31
CA TRP A 20 2.78 8.69 3.93
C TRP A 20 3.79 9.72 3.41
N SER A 21 4.55 9.35 2.36
CA SER A 21 5.64 10.16 1.80
C SER A 21 5.20 11.51 1.23
N ALA A 22 3.94 11.69 0.81
CA ALA A 22 3.36 12.95 0.37
C ALA A 22 2.16 13.31 1.25
N GLY A 23 2.23 14.45 1.93
CA GLY A 23 1.24 14.98 2.86
C GLY A 23 0.47 16.19 2.32
N ILE A 24 -0.04 17.04 3.23
CA ILE A 24 -0.88 18.20 2.94
C ILE A 24 -0.21 19.14 1.94
N ARG A 25 1.04 19.54 2.20
CA ARG A 25 1.76 20.53 1.38
C ARG A 25 1.89 20.07 -0.07
N THR A 26 2.27 18.81 -0.28
CA THR A 26 2.46 18.25 -1.63
C THR A 26 1.15 18.23 -2.40
N HIS A 27 0.07 17.72 -1.80
CA HIS A 27 -1.24 17.63 -2.45
C HIS A 27 -1.83 19.01 -2.73
N MET A 28 -1.70 19.95 -1.79
CA MET A 28 -2.16 21.34 -1.97
C MET A 28 -1.43 22.02 -3.14
N LEU A 29 -0.09 21.93 -3.19
CA LEU A 29 0.71 22.55 -4.25
C LEU A 29 0.42 21.95 -5.63
N VAL A 30 0.26 20.64 -5.73
CA VAL A 30 -0.10 19.97 -6.99
C VAL A 30 -1.49 20.42 -7.47
N SER A 31 -2.47 20.49 -6.55
CA SER A 31 -3.83 20.94 -6.89
C SER A 31 -3.86 22.40 -7.34
N VAL A 32 -3.19 23.29 -6.61
CA VAL A 32 -3.12 24.72 -6.93
C VAL A 32 -2.37 24.93 -8.25
N GLY A 33 -1.25 24.25 -8.47
CA GLY A 33 -0.49 24.32 -9.71
C GLY A 33 -1.32 23.86 -10.92
N ALA A 34 -1.98 22.72 -10.81
CA ALA A 34 -2.85 22.20 -11.86
C ALA A 34 -4.03 23.16 -12.16
N CYS A 35 -4.65 23.72 -11.12
CA CYS A 35 -5.70 24.75 -11.25
C CYS A 35 -5.19 25.98 -11.99
N LEU A 36 -4.01 26.47 -11.64
CA LEU A 36 -3.41 27.64 -12.30
C LEU A 36 -3.10 27.36 -13.78
N PHE A 37 -2.53 26.19 -14.09
CA PHE A 37 -2.30 25.77 -15.47
C PHE A 37 -3.60 25.74 -16.28
N MET A 38 -4.70 25.23 -15.68
CA MET A 38 -5.99 25.22 -16.37
C MET A 38 -6.54 26.64 -16.60
N ILE A 39 -6.41 27.54 -15.63
CA ILE A 39 -6.80 28.95 -15.78
C ILE A 39 -5.97 29.63 -16.90
N VAL A 40 -4.66 29.43 -16.91
CA VAL A 40 -3.78 29.97 -17.96
C VAL A 40 -4.17 29.40 -19.31
N SER A 41 -4.47 28.11 -19.39
CA SER A 41 -4.90 27.46 -20.62
C SER A 41 -6.19 28.04 -21.18
N ALA A 42 -7.16 28.30 -20.33
CA ALA A 42 -8.46 28.81 -20.75
C ALA A 42 -8.45 30.33 -21.07
N TYR A 43 -7.66 31.12 -20.34
CA TYR A 43 -7.77 32.58 -20.37
C TYR A 43 -6.47 33.31 -20.73
N GLY A 44 -5.31 32.67 -20.55
CA GLY A 44 -4.00 33.32 -20.72
C GLY A 44 -3.68 33.74 -22.15
N PHE A 45 -4.32 33.13 -23.14
CA PHE A 45 -4.02 33.34 -24.58
C PHE A 45 -5.09 34.12 -25.32
N GLN A 46 -6.02 34.81 -24.62
CA GLN A 46 -7.12 35.53 -25.24
C GLN A 46 -6.67 36.58 -26.29
N ARG A 47 -5.53 37.26 -26.05
CA ARG A 47 -4.99 38.22 -27.04
C ARG A 47 -4.59 37.53 -28.35
N SER A 48 -4.02 36.35 -28.27
CA SER A 48 -3.61 35.57 -29.43
C SER A 48 -4.78 35.07 -30.27
N THR A 49 -5.92 34.78 -29.63
CA THR A 49 -7.15 34.30 -30.30
C THR A 49 -7.86 35.39 -31.11
N GLN A 50 -7.49 36.66 -30.91
CA GLN A 50 -8.00 37.78 -31.70
C GLN A 50 -7.31 37.89 -33.07
N LEU A 51 -6.21 37.17 -33.30
CA LEU A 51 -5.52 37.16 -34.59
C LEU A 51 -6.27 36.22 -35.55
N PRO A 52 -6.30 36.57 -36.89
CA PRO A 52 -6.94 35.75 -37.88
C PRO A 52 -6.27 34.35 -37.95
N HIS A 53 -7.06 33.33 -38.16
CA HIS A 53 -6.64 31.92 -38.28
C HIS A 53 -6.00 31.29 -37.00
N VAL A 54 -6.10 31.93 -35.83
CA VAL A 54 -5.65 31.35 -34.56
C VAL A 54 -6.81 30.64 -33.86
N VAL A 55 -6.65 29.35 -33.59
CA VAL A 55 -7.59 28.55 -32.81
C VAL A 55 -6.89 28.09 -31.53
N LEU A 56 -7.51 28.37 -30.38
CA LEU A 56 -7.02 27.94 -29.09
C LEU A 56 -7.64 26.59 -28.71
N ASP A 57 -6.79 25.66 -28.36
CA ASP A 57 -7.20 24.38 -27.78
C ASP A 57 -6.76 24.34 -26.27
N PRO A 58 -7.67 24.60 -25.34
CA PRO A 58 -7.33 24.60 -23.90
C PRO A 58 -6.94 23.22 -23.38
N SER A 59 -7.28 22.14 -24.08
CA SER A 59 -6.97 20.78 -23.63
C SER A 59 -5.49 20.46 -23.65
N ARG A 60 -4.70 21.14 -24.49
CA ARG A 60 -3.26 20.88 -24.64
C ARG A 60 -2.46 21.11 -23.37
N VAL A 61 -2.71 22.22 -22.68
CA VAL A 61 -2.00 22.53 -21.43
C VAL A 61 -2.46 21.57 -20.34
N ALA A 62 -3.76 21.27 -20.27
CA ALA A 62 -4.29 20.27 -19.35
C ALA A 62 -3.65 18.89 -19.56
N ALA A 63 -3.47 18.47 -20.82
CA ALA A 63 -2.79 17.20 -21.15
C ALA A 63 -1.34 17.18 -20.67
N GLN A 64 -0.62 18.31 -20.76
CA GLN A 64 0.76 18.43 -20.26
C GLN A 64 0.82 18.33 -18.72
N VAL A 65 -0.18 18.85 -17.99
CA VAL A 65 -0.28 18.68 -16.54
C VAL A 65 -0.41 17.20 -16.19
N VAL A 66 -1.29 16.46 -16.89
CA VAL A 66 -1.50 15.03 -16.65
C VAL A 66 -0.20 14.24 -16.87
N SER A 67 0.53 14.55 -17.97
CA SER A 67 1.82 13.94 -18.27
C SER A 67 2.89 14.31 -17.23
N GLY A 68 3.02 15.60 -16.89
CA GLY A 68 4.03 16.12 -15.96
C GLY A 68 3.87 15.60 -14.54
N VAL A 69 2.62 15.46 -14.06
CA VAL A 69 2.33 14.87 -12.74
C VAL A 69 2.69 13.38 -12.70
N GLY A 70 2.67 12.70 -13.87
CA GLY A 70 3.17 11.33 -13.98
C GLY A 70 4.63 11.19 -13.55
N PHE A 71 5.47 12.17 -13.86
CA PHE A 71 6.87 12.21 -13.40
C PHE A 71 7.00 12.34 -11.87
N LEU A 72 6.21 13.22 -11.24
CA LEU A 72 6.16 13.35 -9.78
C LEU A 72 5.65 12.05 -9.12
N GLY A 73 4.64 11.43 -9.72
CA GLY A 73 4.13 10.13 -9.30
C GLY A 73 5.21 9.05 -9.35
N ALA A 74 5.93 8.95 -10.46
CA ALA A 74 7.02 8.00 -10.63
C ALA A 74 8.13 8.24 -9.59
N GLY A 75 8.50 9.50 -9.32
CA GLY A 75 9.48 9.88 -8.30
C GLY A 75 9.07 9.50 -6.86
N SER A 76 7.77 9.26 -6.62
CA SER A 76 7.26 8.80 -5.30
C SER A 76 7.25 7.27 -5.14
N ILE A 77 7.52 6.52 -6.21
CA ILE A 77 7.52 5.05 -6.22
C ILE A 77 8.96 4.58 -5.98
N LEU A 78 9.14 3.79 -4.94
CA LEU A 78 10.45 3.28 -4.52
C LEU A 78 10.42 1.74 -4.46
N LEU A 79 11.47 1.12 -4.98
CA LEU A 79 11.77 -0.30 -4.78
C LEU A 79 12.73 -0.43 -3.59
N ARG A 80 12.27 -1.06 -2.50
CA ARG A 80 13.10 -1.29 -1.30
C ARG A 80 12.91 -2.72 -0.82
N GLY A 81 14.01 -3.47 -0.73
CA GLY A 81 13.98 -4.87 -0.29
C GLY A 81 13.05 -5.76 -1.13
N GLY A 82 13.04 -5.62 -2.47
CA GLY A 82 12.16 -6.37 -3.35
C GLY A 82 10.66 -6.00 -3.29
N THR A 83 10.30 -4.95 -2.53
CA THR A 83 8.90 -4.51 -2.39
C THR A 83 8.72 -3.11 -2.96
N VAL A 84 7.77 -2.95 -3.89
CA VAL A 84 7.39 -1.65 -4.45
C VAL A 84 6.52 -0.90 -3.46
N ARG A 85 6.89 0.35 -3.13
CA ARG A 85 6.16 1.25 -2.23
C ARG A 85 5.84 2.55 -2.97
N GLY A 86 4.83 3.31 -2.49
CA GLY A 86 4.48 4.62 -3.04
C GLY A 86 3.42 4.61 -4.15
N LEU A 87 2.95 3.46 -4.63
CA LEU A 87 1.94 3.37 -5.68
C LEU A 87 0.66 4.17 -5.36
N THR A 88 0.12 4.03 -4.16
CA THR A 88 -1.06 4.79 -3.72
C THR A 88 -0.76 6.28 -3.59
N THR A 89 0.46 6.65 -3.21
CA THR A 89 0.91 8.05 -3.15
C THR A 89 0.96 8.65 -4.55
N ALA A 90 1.56 7.96 -5.52
CA ALA A 90 1.59 8.37 -6.92
C ALA A 90 0.18 8.57 -7.48
N ALA A 91 -0.71 7.61 -7.24
CA ALA A 91 -2.11 7.70 -7.67
C ALA A 91 -2.85 8.87 -7.01
N SER A 92 -2.61 9.16 -5.70
CA SER A 92 -3.25 10.29 -5.02
C SER A 92 -2.74 11.65 -5.53
N ILE A 93 -1.46 11.79 -5.84
CA ILE A 93 -0.89 12.99 -6.45
C ILE A 93 -1.51 13.24 -7.83
N TRP A 94 -1.62 12.19 -8.65
CA TRP A 94 -2.24 12.27 -9.96
C TRP A 94 -3.73 12.66 -9.87
N ALA A 95 -4.49 12.05 -8.95
CA ALA A 95 -5.89 12.36 -8.73
C ALA A 95 -6.11 13.81 -8.26
N VAL A 96 -5.26 14.33 -7.38
CA VAL A 96 -5.34 15.70 -6.87
C VAL A 96 -5.02 16.73 -7.97
N ALA A 97 -4.13 16.42 -8.91
CA ALA A 97 -3.92 17.26 -10.08
C ALA A 97 -5.20 17.37 -10.93
N ALA A 98 -5.93 16.26 -11.12
CA ALA A 98 -7.21 16.29 -11.82
C ALA A 98 -8.26 17.15 -11.09
N LEU A 99 -8.29 17.12 -9.73
CA LEU A 99 -9.14 18.03 -8.94
C LEU A 99 -8.78 19.51 -9.20
N GLY A 100 -7.48 19.82 -9.27
CA GLY A 100 -6.99 21.15 -9.61
C GLY A 100 -7.43 21.60 -10.99
N LEU A 101 -7.28 20.75 -12.02
CA LEU A 101 -7.75 21.02 -13.37
C LEU A 101 -9.26 21.26 -13.42
N ALA A 102 -10.05 20.43 -12.73
CA ALA A 102 -11.50 20.59 -12.66
C ALA A 102 -11.90 21.91 -11.98
N ALA A 103 -11.25 22.26 -10.88
CA ALA A 103 -11.49 23.53 -10.18
C ALA A 103 -11.08 24.75 -11.04
N GLY A 104 -9.97 24.64 -11.80
CA GLY A 104 -9.52 25.68 -12.75
C GLY A 104 -10.45 25.84 -13.93
N GLY A 105 -11.08 24.77 -14.39
CA GLY A 105 -12.10 24.78 -15.44
C GLY A 105 -13.51 25.19 -14.97
N GLY A 106 -13.68 25.55 -13.67
CA GLY A 106 -14.98 25.93 -13.12
C GLY A 106 -15.90 24.77 -12.76
N LEU A 107 -15.44 23.52 -12.85
CA LEU A 107 -16.21 22.32 -12.56
C LEU A 107 -16.21 21.98 -11.06
N PHE A 108 -16.62 22.94 -10.22
CA PHE A 108 -16.53 22.84 -8.76
C PHE A 108 -17.32 21.67 -8.18
N PHE A 109 -18.52 21.40 -8.72
CA PHE A 109 -19.33 20.27 -8.26
C PHE A 109 -18.66 18.93 -8.55
N ALA A 110 -18.13 18.75 -9.76
CA ALA A 110 -17.40 17.55 -10.12
C ALA A 110 -16.14 17.38 -9.25
N ALA A 111 -15.39 18.45 -9.00
CA ALA A 111 -14.23 18.45 -8.13
C ALA A 111 -14.58 18.04 -6.69
N ALA A 112 -15.68 18.58 -6.14
CA ALA A 112 -16.14 18.25 -4.78
C ALA A 112 -16.58 16.78 -4.66
N VAL A 113 -17.39 16.29 -5.60
CA VAL A 113 -17.85 14.89 -5.64
C VAL A 113 -16.64 13.95 -5.79
N SER A 114 -15.72 14.25 -6.70
CA SER A 114 -14.50 13.45 -6.89
C SER A 114 -13.63 13.43 -5.63
N THR A 115 -13.53 14.55 -4.92
CA THR A 115 -12.82 14.61 -3.64
C THR A 115 -13.44 13.67 -2.60
N ALA A 116 -14.78 13.67 -2.48
CA ALA A 116 -15.48 12.76 -1.58
C ALA A 116 -15.23 11.28 -1.93
N ILE A 117 -15.25 10.95 -3.23
CA ILE A 117 -14.95 9.60 -3.71
C ILE A 117 -13.50 9.22 -3.39
N ILE A 118 -12.53 10.09 -3.67
CA ILE A 118 -11.11 9.86 -3.39
C ILE A 118 -10.87 9.62 -1.89
N LEU A 119 -11.47 10.43 -1.03
CA LEU A 119 -11.40 10.25 0.43
C LEU A 119 -12.05 8.94 0.87
N GLY A 120 -13.20 8.58 0.28
CA GLY A 120 -13.86 7.30 0.51
C GLY A 120 -12.97 6.11 0.14
N ILE A 121 -12.25 6.18 -0.98
CA ILE A 121 -11.29 5.15 -1.39
C ILE A 121 -10.10 5.10 -0.43
N LEU A 122 -9.50 6.22 -0.11
CA LEU A 122 -8.28 6.29 0.71
C LEU A 122 -8.53 5.91 2.18
N ALA A 123 -9.66 6.30 2.75
CA ALA A 123 -10.02 6.05 4.15
C ALA A 123 -10.91 4.81 4.30
N GLY A 124 -11.91 4.64 3.45
CA GLY A 124 -12.99 3.66 3.59
C GLY A 124 -12.58 2.22 3.25
N LEU A 125 -11.63 2.01 2.33
CA LEU A 125 -11.18 0.65 1.98
C LEU A 125 -10.24 0.02 3.03
N LYS A 126 -9.64 0.81 3.91
CA LYS A 126 -8.71 0.32 4.94
C LYS A 126 -9.26 -0.76 5.88
N PRO A 127 -10.49 -0.64 6.43
CA PRO A 127 -11.03 -1.68 7.29
C PRO A 127 -11.25 -3.00 6.53
N PHE A 128 -11.69 -2.93 5.27
CA PHE A 128 -11.82 -4.11 4.40
C PHE A 128 -10.47 -4.75 4.09
N GLU A 129 -9.46 -3.96 3.76
CA GLU A 129 -8.10 -4.45 3.51
C GLU A 129 -7.50 -5.10 4.77
N ARG A 130 -7.70 -4.49 5.95
CA ARG A 130 -7.25 -5.08 7.23
C ARG A 130 -7.97 -6.39 7.52
N ALA A 131 -9.30 -6.46 7.33
CA ALA A 131 -10.08 -7.66 7.53
C ALA A 131 -9.68 -8.78 6.54
N TYR A 132 -9.42 -8.43 5.29
CA TYR A 132 -8.93 -9.37 4.27
C TYR A 132 -7.51 -9.85 4.59
N ARG A 133 -6.60 -8.95 4.93
CA ARG A 133 -5.22 -9.30 5.33
C ARG A 133 -5.18 -10.14 6.60
N ALA A 134 -6.07 -9.88 7.57
CA ALA A 134 -6.18 -10.69 8.78
C ALA A 134 -6.58 -12.14 8.48
N ARG A 135 -7.32 -12.39 7.39
CA ARG A 135 -7.69 -13.73 6.92
C ARG A 135 -6.61 -14.43 6.08
N VAL A 136 -5.60 -13.68 5.60
CA VAL A 136 -4.59 -14.17 4.65
C VAL A 136 -3.19 -13.80 5.13
N GLN A 137 -2.91 -14.05 6.40
CA GLN A 137 -1.55 -13.85 6.92
C GLN A 137 -0.66 -15.04 6.60
N SER A 138 0.64 -14.78 6.50
CA SER A 138 1.67 -15.81 6.51
C SER A 138 2.48 -15.67 7.80
N CYS A 139 2.75 -16.78 8.45
CA CYS A 139 3.62 -16.84 9.61
C CYS A 139 4.62 -17.99 9.46
N SER A 140 5.69 -17.91 10.23
CA SER A 140 6.65 -19.00 10.34
C SER A 140 6.77 -19.40 11.80
N PHE A 141 6.81 -20.67 12.05
CA PHE A 141 7.11 -21.24 13.34
C PHE A 141 8.53 -21.76 13.32
N ARG A 142 9.32 -21.46 14.33
CA ARG A 142 10.62 -22.06 14.59
C ARG A 142 10.52 -22.76 15.94
N PHE A 143 10.83 -24.04 15.98
CA PHE A 143 10.82 -24.81 17.21
C PHE A 143 11.91 -25.89 17.15
N ARG A 144 12.29 -26.37 18.31
CA ARG A 144 13.21 -27.50 18.45
C ARG A 144 12.44 -28.78 18.74
N CYS A 145 12.88 -29.86 18.17
CA CYS A 145 12.34 -31.21 18.45
C CYS A 145 13.48 -32.21 18.57
N GLU A 146 13.18 -33.33 19.20
CA GLU A 146 14.08 -34.48 19.21
C GLU A 146 14.27 -35.01 17.80
N ARG A 147 15.45 -35.54 17.50
CA ARG A 147 15.81 -35.98 16.15
C ARG A 147 14.82 -37.03 15.62
N GLY A 148 14.16 -36.72 14.51
CA GLY A 148 13.16 -37.59 13.89
C GLY A 148 11.81 -37.67 14.59
N ALA A 149 11.57 -36.89 15.66
CA ALA A 149 10.32 -36.92 16.40
C ALA A 149 9.11 -36.34 15.64
N VAL A 150 9.32 -35.52 14.63
CA VAL A 150 8.23 -34.84 13.92
C VAL A 150 8.38 -35.00 12.41
N SER A 151 7.49 -35.79 11.81
CA SER A 151 7.37 -35.90 10.35
C SER A 151 6.50 -34.78 9.77
N ILE A 152 6.54 -34.57 8.46
CA ILE A 152 5.68 -33.58 7.77
C ILE A 152 4.19 -33.94 7.98
N GLU A 153 3.86 -35.22 8.03
CA GLU A 153 2.48 -35.69 8.26
C GLU A 153 2.02 -35.42 9.68
N ASP A 154 2.91 -35.57 10.66
CA ASP A 154 2.62 -35.27 12.07
C ASP A 154 2.45 -33.76 12.27
N LEU A 155 3.26 -32.93 11.58
CA LEU A 155 3.07 -31.47 11.58
C LEU A 155 1.69 -31.07 11.07
N GLN A 156 1.19 -31.71 10.02
CA GLN A 156 -0.16 -31.43 9.52
C GLN A 156 -1.25 -31.76 10.56
N LYS A 157 -1.09 -32.87 11.26
CA LYS A 157 -2.01 -33.30 12.32
C LYS A 157 -1.94 -32.41 13.56
N ILE A 158 -0.73 -32.06 14.00
CA ILE A 158 -0.50 -31.17 15.15
C ILE A 158 -1.05 -29.77 14.87
N LEU A 159 -0.68 -29.18 13.75
CA LEU A 159 -1.09 -27.84 13.36
C LEU A 159 -2.56 -27.76 12.95
N ARG A 160 -3.19 -28.89 12.59
CA ARG A 160 -4.55 -28.97 12.04
C ARG A 160 -4.77 -27.98 10.89
N VAL A 161 -3.78 -27.86 10.00
CA VAL A 161 -3.81 -27.02 8.82
C VAL A 161 -3.96 -27.87 7.56
N ARG A 162 -4.53 -27.26 6.51
CA ARG A 162 -4.66 -27.95 5.22
C ARG A 162 -3.29 -28.05 4.56
N SER A 163 -3.02 -29.11 3.80
CA SER A 163 -1.73 -29.34 3.09
C SER A 163 -1.30 -28.11 2.27
N GLY A 164 -2.23 -27.41 1.63
CA GLY A 164 -1.93 -26.19 0.86
C GLY A 164 -1.59 -24.94 1.69
N GLN A 165 -1.68 -25.01 3.02
CA GLN A 165 -1.29 -23.90 3.91
C GLN A 165 0.16 -24.02 4.36
N ILE A 166 0.76 -25.21 4.35
CA ILE A 166 2.19 -25.42 4.60
C ILE A 166 2.93 -25.17 3.29
N LYS A 167 3.68 -24.07 3.21
CA LYS A 167 4.41 -23.69 2.00
C LYS A 167 5.84 -24.20 1.99
N ARG A 168 6.46 -24.28 3.16
CA ARG A 168 7.85 -24.74 3.31
C ARG A 168 8.05 -25.32 4.69
N VAL A 169 8.76 -26.43 4.77
CA VAL A 169 9.30 -26.99 6.00
C VAL A 169 10.80 -27.10 5.79
N HIS A 170 11.59 -26.64 6.73
CA HIS A 170 13.03 -26.77 6.73
C HIS A 170 13.46 -27.32 8.08
N VAL A 171 14.20 -28.42 8.07
CA VAL A 171 14.73 -29.06 9.25
C VAL A 171 16.25 -28.95 9.20
N THR A 172 16.85 -28.40 10.23
CA THR A 172 18.29 -28.24 10.34
C THR A 172 18.75 -28.97 11.60
N PRO A 173 19.74 -29.85 11.52
CA PRO A 173 20.33 -30.47 12.71
C PRO A 173 20.89 -29.40 13.66
N ALA A 174 20.60 -29.49 14.94
CA ALA A 174 21.15 -28.64 15.96
C ALA A 174 22.34 -29.30 16.66
N ASP A 175 23.28 -28.49 17.17
CA ASP A 175 24.54 -28.98 17.77
C ASP A 175 24.33 -29.80 19.06
N ASP A 176 23.13 -29.71 19.66
CA ASP A 176 22.74 -30.42 20.88
C ASP A 176 22.06 -31.79 20.64
N GLY A 177 22.13 -32.31 19.41
CA GLY A 177 21.58 -33.63 19.05
C GLY A 177 20.10 -33.64 18.66
N GLY A 178 19.40 -32.51 18.74
CA GLY A 178 18.03 -32.33 18.27
C GLY A 178 17.97 -31.77 16.85
N ASP A 179 16.75 -31.50 16.37
CA ASP A 179 16.47 -30.86 15.11
C ASP A 179 15.80 -29.49 15.33
N GLU A 180 16.29 -28.44 14.66
CA GLU A 180 15.59 -27.16 14.59
C GLU A 180 14.69 -27.13 13.35
N THR A 181 13.39 -27.04 13.57
CA THR A 181 12.38 -27.11 12.51
C THR A 181 11.78 -25.73 12.29
N PHE A 182 11.77 -25.32 11.00
CA PHE A 182 11.17 -24.09 10.54
C PHE A 182 9.99 -24.42 9.61
N VAL A 183 8.79 -23.99 9.97
CA VAL A 183 7.56 -24.21 9.21
C VAL A 183 6.97 -22.91 8.76
N HIS A 184 6.81 -22.71 7.46
CA HIS A 184 6.18 -21.52 6.88
C HIS A 184 4.74 -21.83 6.47
N LEU A 185 3.80 -21.15 7.14
CA LEU A 185 2.37 -21.24 6.85
C LEU A 185 1.89 -20.01 6.09
N THR A 186 0.96 -20.24 5.15
CA THR A 186 0.29 -19.20 4.38
C THR A 186 -1.22 -19.34 4.50
N ARG A 187 -1.96 -18.24 4.33
CA ARG A 187 -3.43 -18.21 4.42
C ARG A 187 -3.95 -18.67 5.78
N VAL A 188 -3.33 -18.21 6.85
CA VAL A 188 -3.75 -18.47 8.24
C VAL A 188 -4.26 -17.20 8.88
N SER A 189 -5.29 -17.31 9.71
CA SER A 189 -5.80 -16.19 10.51
C SER A 189 -4.96 -16.01 11.78
N GLU A 190 -5.09 -14.86 12.45
CA GLU A 190 -4.39 -14.63 13.71
C GLU A 190 -4.86 -15.58 14.83
N ALA A 191 -6.11 -16.03 14.77
CA ALA A 191 -6.64 -17.04 15.66
C ALA A 191 -5.98 -18.41 15.41
N ASP A 192 -5.82 -18.78 14.12
CA ASP A 192 -5.14 -20.03 13.73
C ASP A 192 -3.67 -20.02 14.15
N ILE A 193 -2.98 -18.88 14.02
CA ILE A 193 -1.58 -18.74 14.43
C ILE A 193 -1.43 -19.02 15.92
N ARG A 194 -2.30 -18.42 16.76
CA ARG A 194 -2.29 -18.68 18.21
C ARG A 194 -2.60 -20.12 18.54
N ALA A 195 -3.62 -20.69 17.90
CA ALA A 195 -3.98 -22.09 18.08
C ALA A 195 -2.88 -23.06 17.63
N CYS A 196 -2.17 -22.75 16.54
CA CYS A 196 -1.02 -23.53 16.08
C CYS A 196 0.15 -23.44 17.07
N ALA A 197 0.44 -22.25 17.62
CA ALA A 197 1.49 -22.06 18.61
C ALA A 197 1.22 -22.90 19.88
N SER A 198 0.00 -22.81 20.43
CA SER A 198 -0.40 -23.59 21.62
C SER A 198 -0.27 -25.11 21.40
N ARG A 199 -0.74 -25.60 20.23
CA ARG A 199 -0.65 -27.03 19.92
C ARG A 199 0.79 -27.50 19.72
N LEU A 200 1.67 -26.65 19.17
CA LEU A 200 3.09 -26.99 19.06
C LEU A 200 3.77 -27.03 20.42
N GLU A 201 3.39 -26.13 21.35
CA GLU A 201 3.92 -26.13 22.73
C GLU A 201 3.46 -27.35 23.53
N GLU A 202 2.27 -27.87 23.25
CA GLU A 202 1.69 -29.07 23.86
C GLU A 202 2.19 -30.38 23.22
N ALA A 203 2.84 -30.33 22.06
CA ALA A 203 3.25 -31.52 21.33
C ALA A 203 4.45 -32.20 22.02
N PRO A 204 4.43 -33.54 22.19
CA PRO A 204 5.51 -34.26 22.82
C PRO A 204 6.82 -34.13 21.99
N GLY A 205 7.93 -33.88 22.69
CA GLY A 205 9.23 -33.72 22.07
C GLY A 205 9.47 -32.40 21.36
N VAL A 206 8.55 -31.43 21.45
CA VAL A 206 8.70 -30.07 20.90
C VAL A 206 9.08 -29.10 22.02
N HIS A 207 10.12 -28.29 21.77
CA HIS A 207 10.64 -27.32 22.72
C HIS A 207 10.91 -25.98 22.04
N ARG A 208 10.86 -24.89 22.80
CA ARG A 208 11.23 -23.53 22.37
C ARG A 208 10.48 -23.05 21.11
N VAL A 209 9.15 -23.11 21.12
CA VAL A 209 8.33 -22.61 20.02
C VAL A 209 8.44 -21.09 19.91
N LYS A 210 8.87 -20.60 18.75
CA LYS A 210 8.96 -19.16 18.44
C LYS A 210 8.14 -18.85 17.20
N VAL A 211 7.21 -17.90 17.31
CA VAL A 211 6.41 -17.43 16.17
C VAL A 211 7.15 -16.26 15.50
N ILE A 212 7.54 -16.44 14.25
CA ILE A 212 8.20 -15.40 13.44
C ILE A 212 7.18 -14.82 12.47
N ARG A 213 6.80 -13.55 12.66
CA ARG A 213 5.91 -12.83 11.76
C ARG A 213 6.73 -12.21 10.62
N LYS A 214 6.17 -12.11 9.41
CA LYS A 214 6.85 -11.57 8.21
C LYS A 214 7.50 -10.17 8.41
N ARG A 215 7.16 -9.44 9.48
CA ARG A 215 7.81 -8.16 9.85
C ARG A 215 9.20 -8.32 10.46
N GLN A 216 9.55 -9.49 10.98
CA GLN A 216 10.82 -9.72 11.70
C GLN A 216 11.92 -10.36 10.83
N ILE A 217 11.55 -10.98 9.69
CA ILE A 217 12.50 -11.66 8.79
C ILE A 217 13.48 -10.68 8.12
N VAL A 218 13.11 -9.39 8.01
CA VAL A 218 13.97 -8.36 7.37
C VAL A 218 15.02 -7.77 8.34
N ALA A 219 14.92 -8.04 9.63
CA ALA A 219 15.82 -7.52 10.65
C ALA A 219 16.95 -8.49 11.07
N GLU A 220 16.86 -9.77 10.68
CA GLU A 220 17.86 -10.80 11.05
C GLU A 220 18.77 -11.22 9.87
N SER A 221 18.69 -10.51 8.71
CA SER A 221 19.52 -10.78 7.52
C SER A 221 20.46 -9.64 7.14
N ASP A 222 20.81 -8.78 8.10
CA ASP A 222 21.91 -7.78 8.02
C ASP A 222 22.99 -8.10 9.05
#